data_bc6c792bca8d10fedd0e9002bcc079d0
#
_entry.id   bc6c792bca8d10fedd0e9002bcc079d0
#
_cell.length_a   1.000
_cell.length_b   1.000
_cell.length_c   1.000
_cell.angle_alpha   90.00
_cell.angle_beta   90.00
_cell.angle_gamma   90.00
#
_symmetry.space_group_name_H-M   'P 1'
#
loop_
_entity.id
_entity.type
_entity.pdbx_description
1 polymer ?
#
loop_
_entity_poly.entity_id
_entity_poly.type
_entity_poly.pdbx_seq_one_letter_code
_entity_poly.pdbx_strand_id
1 'polypeptide(L)'
;APVYTAVNDMTKLSPELVKAIITAVRAGVRISFDYYPTPASEPIRRLMDPWGLVNHRDRVYLVGWDADREAPRTFRATRMRNVRRSRQEATHLEPSAPLQDLVIAALDRGETISAVLSVPEGQAAELVEAGNRRNDGLLELTDVQRDWLVRTAAGYAPDVIVLEPEEIRVDILSLLRGGSTEEGPHD
;
A
#
# COMPACT_ATOMS: atom_id res chain seq x y z
N ALA A 1 24.01 22.46 -2.98
CA ALA A 1 22.83 21.81 -2.40
C ALA A 1 22.60 20.49 -3.12
N PRO A 2 22.45 19.34 -2.43
CA PRO A 2 22.14 18.10 -3.11
C PRO A 2 20.76 18.23 -3.73
N VAL A 3 20.70 18.11 -5.06
CA VAL A 3 19.43 17.99 -5.77
C VAL A 3 18.92 16.57 -5.52
N TYR A 4 18.00 16.43 -4.60
CA TYR A 4 17.26 15.18 -4.46
C TYR A 4 16.33 15.07 -5.66
N THR A 5 16.75 14.36 -6.68
CA THR A 5 15.86 13.95 -7.73
C THR A 5 14.91 12.91 -7.11
N ALA A 6 13.68 13.30 -6.84
CA ALA A 6 12.66 12.34 -6.46
C ALA A 6 12.58 11.28 -7.56
N VAL A 7 12.88 10.03 -7.21
CA VAL A 7 12.84 8.93 -8.16
C VAL A 7 11.38 8.65 -8.48
N ASN A 8 10.93 9.08 -9.66
CA ASN A 8 9.56 8.83 -10.14
C ASN A 8 9.33 7.32 -10.30
N ASP A 9 8.20 6.82 -9.84
CA ASP A 9 7.81 5.41 -9.99
C ASP A 9 7.83 4.94 -11.45
N MET A 10 7.55 5.83 -12.42
CA MET A 10 7.60 5.48 -13.85
C MET A 10 8.96 4.94 -14.30
N THR A 11 10.03 5.39 -13.70
CA THR A 11 11.39 4.90 -14.00
C THR A 11 11.66 3.50 -13.43
N LYS A 12 10.87 3.07 -12.48
CA LYS A 12 10.97 1.75 -11.82
C LYS A 12 10.08 0.69 -12.45
N LEU A 13 9.12 1.08 -13.29
CA LEU A 13 8.19 0.16 -13.92
C LEU A 13 8.82 -0.48 -15.16
N SER A 14 8.65 -1.79 -15.31
CA SER A 14 9.06 -2.47 -16.53
C SER A 14 8.15 -2.07 -17.69
N PRO A 15 8.69 -1.85 -18.90
CA PRO A 15 7.88 -1.60 -20.08
C PRO A 15 6.87 -2.71 -20.37
N GLU A 16 7.19 -3.95 -20.07
CA GLU A 16 6.33 -5.12 -20.26
C GLU A 16 5.10 -5.06 -19.36
N LEU A 17 5.25 -4.65 -18.10
CA LEU A 17 4.15 -4.47 -17.15
C LEU A 17 3.19 -3.39 -17.64
N VAL A 18 3.70 -2.23 -18.01
CA VAL A 18 2.91 -1.11 -18.51
C VAL A 18 2.17 -1.51 -19.79
N LYS A 19 2.85 -2.17 -20.71
CA LYS A 19 2.26 -2.64 -21.97
C LYS A 19 1.15 -3.67 -21.72
N ALA A 20 1.35 -4.61 -20.81
CA ALA A 20 0.34 -5.61 -20.48
C ALA A 20 -0.94 -4.98 -19.93
N ILE A 21 -0.80 -4.00 -19.03
CA ILE A 21 -1.94 -3.29 -18.45
C ILE A 21 -2.67 -2.46 -19.51
N ILE A 22 -1.97 -1.65 -20.28
CA ILE A 22 -2.57 -0.80 -21.32
C ILE A 22 -3.28 -1.65 -22.38
N THR A 23 -2.66 -2.75 -22.80
CA THR A 23 -3.27 -3.65 -23.78
C THR A 23 -4.53 -4.30 -23.24
N ALA A 24 -4.55 -4.71 -21.99
CA ALA A 24 -5.73 -5.28 -21.35
C ALA A 24 -6.87 -4.27 -21.21
N VAL A 25 -6.56 -3.04 -20.82
CA VAL A 25 -7.54 -1.94 -20.76
C VAL A 25 -8.19 -1.71 -22.13
N ARG A 26 -7.39 -1.60 -23.18
CA ARG A 26 -7.87 -1.38 -24.55
C ARG A 26 -8.69 -2.55 -25.08
N ALA A 27 -8.31 -3.77 -24.72
CA ALA A 27 -9.02 -4.98 -25.13
C ALA A 27 -10.28 -5.25 -24.30
N GLY A 28 -10.50 -4.54 -23.20
CA GLY A 28 -11.62 -4.77 -22.30
C GLY A 28 -11.56 -6.14 -21.62
N VAL A 29 -10.38 -6.61 -21.28
CA VAL A 29 -10.19 -7.92 -20.64
C VAL A 29 -9.63 -7.79 -19.24
N ARG A 30 -9.95 -8.77 -18.42
CA ARG A 30 -9.48 -8.92 -17.05
C ARG A 30 -7.99 -9.22 -17.01
N ILE A 31 -7.32 -8.80 -15.96
CA ILE A 31 -5.93 -9.16 -15.68
C ILE A 31 -5.81 -9.92 -14.37
N SER A 32 -4.75 -10.68 -14.25
CA SER A 32 -4.28 -11.25 -12.98
C SER A 32 -2.85 -10.81 -12.73
N PHE A 33 -2.48 -10.66 -11.47
CA PHE A 33 -1.12 -10.27 -11.07
C PHE A 33 -0.82 -10.71 -9.65
N ASP A 34 0.46 -10.80 -9.34
CA ASP A 34 0.95 -10.99 -7.99
C ASP A 34 1.20 -9.63 -7.36
N TYR A 35 0.60 -9.38 -6.23
CA TYR A 35 0.76 -8.15 -5.47
C TYR A 35 1.54 -8.39 -4.19
N TYR A 36 2.59 -7.61 -4.00
CA TYR A 36 3.45 -7.65 -2.81
C TYR A 36 3.09 -6.49 -1.88
N PRO A 37 2.30 -6.73 -0.81
CA PRO A 37 1.94 -5.67 0.13
C PRO A 37 3.16 -5.03 0.80
N THR A 38 4.18 -5.84 1.07
CA THR A 38 5.52 -5.41 1.48
C THR A 38 6.58 -6.16 0.67
N PRO A 39 7.83 -5.66 0.58
CA PRO A 39 8.89 -6.32 -0.19
C PRO A 39 9.19 -7.76 0.24
N ALA A 40 9.02 -8.09 1.51
CA ALA A 40 9.30 -9.42 2.07
C ALA A 40 8.03 -10.26 2.30
N SER A 41 6.85 -9.74 1.97
CA SER A 41 5.60 -10.49 2.08
C SER A 41 5.48 -11.53 0.96
N GLU A 42 4.75 -12.61 1.25
CA GLU A 42 4.27 -13.50 0.21
C GLU A 42 3.32 -12.74 -0.74
N PRO A 43 3.41 -12.97 -2.03
CA PRO A 43 2.52 -12.31 -2.97
C PRO A 43 1.09 -12.78 -2.81
N ILE A 44 0.16 -11.87 -3.01
CA ILE A 44 -1.27 -12.15 -3.06
C ILE A 44 -1.70 -12.07 -4.52
N ARG A 45 -2.24 -13.17 -5.04
CA ARG A 45 -2.78 -13.20 -6.40
C ARG A 45 -4.05 -12.38 -6.46
N ARG A 46 -4.10 -11.40 -7.39
CA ARG A 46 -5.25 -10.54 -7.62
C ARG A 46 -5.84 -10.76 -9.01
N LEU A 47 -7.14 -10.59 -9.09
CA LEU A 47 -7.91 -10.64 -10.33
C LEU A 47 -8.68 -9.32 -10.45
N MET A 48 -8.54 -8.61 -11.56
CA MET A 48 -9.02 -7.25 -11.69
C MET A 48 -9.50 -6.92 -13.10
N ASP A 49 -10.54 -6.10 -13.20
CA ASP A 49 -10.90 -5.41 -14.42
C ASP A 49 -10.16 -4.06 -14.43
N PRO A 50 -9.09 -3.90 -15.23
CA PRO A 50 -8.27 -2.71 -15.18
C PRO A 50 -8.95 -1.55 -15.91
N TRP A 51 -8.87 -0.35 -15.35
CA TRP A 51 -9.38 0.86 -15.98
C TRP A 51 -8.25 1.76 -16.50
N GLY A 52 -7.13 1.82 -15.82
CA GLY A 52 -5.99 2.60 -16.28
C GLY A 52 -4.89 2.76 -15.22
N LEU A 53 -3.82 3.37 -15.66
CA LEU A 53 -2.71 3.80 -14.81
C LEU A 53 -2.82 5.30 -14.53
N VAL A 54 -2.64 5.67 -13.28
CA VAL A 54 -2.69 7.07 -12.83
C VAL A 54 -1.37 7.41 -12.15
N ASN A 55 -0.74 8.52 -12.56
CA ASN A 55 0.39 9.11 -11.87
C ASN A 55 -0.12 10.18 -10.91
N HIS A 56 0.18 10.02 -9.63
CA HIS A 56 -0.16 10.99 -8.60
C HIS A 56 1.03 11.15 -7.64
N ARG A 57 1.57 12.37 -7.54
CA ARG A 57 2.72 12.69 -6.70
C ARG A 57 3.91 11.74 -6.90
N ASP A 58 4.29 11.52 -8.17
CA ASP A 58 5.38 10.64 -8.59
C ASP A 58 5.19 9.14 -8.28
N ARG A 59 4.01 8.75 -7.85
CA ARG A 59 3.61 7.36 -7.65
C ARG A 59 2.61 6.93 -8.71
N VAL A 60 2.79 5.73 -9.26
CA VAL A 60 1.90 5.17 -10.27
C VAL A 60 0.98 4.14 -9.64
N TYR A 61 -0.31 4.30 -9.90
CA TYR A 61 -1.36 3.42 -9.41
C TYR A 61 -2.11 2.78 -10.56
N LEU A 62 -2.37 1.49 -10.43
CA LEU A 62 -3.37 0.81 -11.24
C LEU A 62 -4.73 1.00 -10.58
N VAL A 63 -5.70 1.48 -11.35
CA VAL A 63 -7.09 1.67 -10.90
C VAL A 63 -7.99 0.71 -11.65
N GLY A 64 -8.90 0.07 -10.96
CA GLY A 64 -9.85 -0.85 -11.58
C GLY A 64 -10.81 -1.47 -10.57
N TRP A 65 -11.56 -2.45 -11.03
CA TRP A 65 -12.46 -3.24 -10.21
C TRP A 65 -11.76 -4.50 -9.72
N ASP A 66 -11.59 -4.63 -8.41
CA ASP A 66 -11.05 -5.84 -7.79
C ASP A 66 -12.15 -6.92 -7.74
N ALA A 67 -11.97 -7.99 -8.51
CA ALA A 67 -12.96 -9.04 -8.61
C ALA A 67 -13.10 -9.86 -7.31
N ASP A 68 -12.03 -9.96 -6.54
CA ASP A 68 -12.04 -10.72 -5.28
C ASP A 68 -12.71 -9.93 -4.14
N ARG A 69 -12.59 -8.60 -4.16
CA ARG A 69 -13.18 -7.70 -3.16
C ARG A 69 -14.52 -7.12 -3.59
N GLU A 70 -14.89 -7.30 -4.85
CA GLU A 70 -16.11 -6.73 -5.45
C GLU A 70 -16.25 -5.21 -5.21
N ALA A 71 -15.16 -4.48 -5.44
CA ALA A 71 -15.07 -3.04 -5.22
C ALA A 71 -14.01 -2.39 -6.11
N PRO A 72 -14.14 -1.08 -6.42
CA PRO A 72 -13.05 -0.31 -6.99
C PRO A 72 -11.85 -0.30 -6.04
N ARG A 73 -10.66 -0.50 -6.58
CA ARG A 73 -9.41 -0.44 -5.81
C ARG A 73 -8.29 0.17 -6.61
N THR A 74 -7.33 0.70 -5.88
CA THR A 74 -6.06 1.19 -6.40
C THR A 74 -4.92 0.35 -5.87
N PHE A 75 -4.01 -0.03 -6.78
CA PHE A 75 -2.80 -0.79 -6.43
C PHE A 75 -1.57 -0.02 -6.88
N ARG A 76 -0.56 0.04 -6.05
CA ARG A 76 0.70 0.66 -6.43
C ARG A 76 1.41 -0.21 -7.46
N ALA A 77 1.63 0.33 -8.65
CA ALA A 77 2.13 -0.44 -9.79
C ALA A 77 3.52 -1.04 -9.55
N THR A 78 4.37 -0.38 -8.77
CA THR A 78 5.71 -0.90 -8.43
C THR A 78 5.70 -2.14 -7.54
N ARG A 79 4.56 -2.45 -6.93
CA ARG A 79 4.37 -3.65 -6.09
C ARG A 79 3.74 -4.83 -6.85
N MET A 80 3.52 -4.67 -8.14
CA MET A 80 2.90 -5.68 -8.99
C MET A 80 3.97 -6.48 -9.74
N ARG A 81 3.74 -7.79 -9.89
CA ARG A 81 4.59 -8.71 -10.67
C ARG A 81 3.69 -9.69 -11.43
N ASN A 82 4.25 -10.28 -12.49
CA ASN A 82 3.60 -11.35 -13.25
C ASN A 82 2.20 -10.99 -13.75
N VAL A 83 2.07 -9.79 -14.34
CA VAL A 83 0.81 -9.32 -14.92
C VAL A 83 0.48 -10.15 -16.15
N ARG A 84 -0.69 -10.75 -16.18
CA ARG A 84 -1.18 -11.57 -17.29
C ARG A 84 -2.58 -11.15 -17.70
N ARG A 85 -2.81 -11.04 -18.98
CA ARG A 85 -4.14 -10.86 -19.53
C ARG A 85 -4.93 -12.16 -19.40
N SER A 86 -6.15 -12.05 -18.93
CA SER A 86 -7.11 -13.14 -18.97
C SER A 86 -7.79 -13.23 -20.34
N ARG A 87 -8.36 -14.37 -20.63
CA ARG A 87 -9.32 -14.52 -21.74
C ARG A 87 -10.74 -14.05 -21.39
N GLN A 88 -10.96 -13.77 -20.11
CA GLN A 88 -12.26 -13.29 -19.64
C GLN A 88 -12.40 -11.80 -19.96
N GLU A 89 -13.56 -11.42 -20.47
CA GLU A 89 -13.93 -10.02 -20.63
C GLU A 89 -14.08 -9.35 -19.26
N ALA A 90 -13.75 -8.06 -19.23
CA ALA A 90 -14.01 -7.24 -18.05
C ALA A 90 -15.53 -7.07 -17.87
N THR A 91 -16.01 -7.28 -16.65
CA THR A 91 -17.44 -7.16 -16.33
C THR A 91 -17.81 -5.79 -15.79
N HIS A 92 -16.83 -5.03 -15.33
CA HIS A 92 -17.01 -3.68 -14.78
C HIS A 92 -16.22 -2.70 -15.63
N LEU A 93 -16.96 -1.85 -16.33
CA LEU A 93 -16.37 -0.80 -17.17
C LEU A 93 -15.86 0.37 -16.33
N GLU A 94 -14.94 1.13 -16.93
CA GLU A 94 -14.45 2.36 -16.35
C GLU A 94 -15.61 3.30 -16.00
N PRO A 95 -15.65 3.84 -14.77
CA PRO A 95 -16.67 4.81 -14.40
C PRO A 95 -16.52 6.13 -15.16
N SER A 96 -17.58 6.92 -15.22
CA SER A 96 -17.56 8.24 -15.86
C SER A 96 -16.71 9.28 -15.11
N ALA A 97 -16.43 9.05 -13.83
CA ALA A 97 -15.54 9.91 -13.04
C ALA A 97 -14.09 9.76 -13.50
N PRO A 98 -13.28 10.84 -13.53
CA PRO A 98 -11.86 10.74 -13.83
C PRO A 98 -11.15 9.76 -12.88
N LEU A 99 -10.28 8.91 -13.41
CA LEU A 99 -9.52 7.93 -12.60
C LEU A 99 -8.65 8.61 -11.56
N GLN A 100 -8.13 9.80 -11.86
CA GLN A 100 -7.38 10.62 -10.91
C GLN A 100 -8.19 10.91 -9.64
N ASP A 101 -9.47 11.20 -9.77
CA ASP A 101 -10.36 11.49 -8.63
C ASP A 101 -10.55 10.24 -7.75
N LEU A 102 -10.59 9.06 -8.35
CA LEU A 102 -10.65 7.80 -7.61
C LEU A 102 -9.39 7.55 -6.78
N VAL A 103 -8.22 7.87 -7.34
CA VAL A 103 -6.94 7.77 -6.61
C VAL A 103 -6.91 8.76 -5.45
N ILE A 104 -7.25 10.02 -5.69
CA ILE A 104 -7.28 11.06 -4.65
C ILE A 104 -8.25 10.65 -3.53
N ALA A 105 -9.45 10.21 -3.87
CA ALA A 105 -10.44 9.77 -2.88
C ALA A 105 -9.95 8.55 -2.08
N ALA A 106 -9.24 7.62 -2.70
CA ALA A 106 -8.66 6.48 -2.01
C ALA A 106 -7.54 6.91 -1.02
N LEU A 107 -6.71 7.86 -1.42
CA LEU A 107 -5.64 8.42 -0.57
C LEU A 107 -6.21 9.30 0.56
N ASP A 108 -7.28 10.04 0.31
CA ASP A 108 -7.96 10.87 1.33
C ASP A 108 -8.65 10.04 2.41
N ARG A 109 -9.11 8.83 2.07
CA ARG A 109 -9.61 7.87 3.07
C ARG A 109 -8.51 7.27 3.94
N GLY A 110 -7.28 7.67 3.70
CA GLY A 110 -6.07 7.17 4.31
C GLY A 110 -5.43 6.05 3.48
N GLU A 111 -4.14 6.22 3.25
CA GLU A 111 -3.33 5.16 2.63
C GLU A 111 -3.39 3.92 3.53
N THR A 112 -3.76 2.78 2.97
CA THR A 112 -3.64 1.51 3.67
C THR A 112 -2.28 0.90 3.43
N ILE A 113 -1.77 0.19 4.41
CA ILE A 113 -0.47 -0.45 4.37
C ILE A 113 -0.53 -1.82 5.04
N SER A 114 0.30 -2.71 4.57
CA SER A 114 0.55 -3.98 5.25
C SER A 114 1.91 -3.93 5.93
N ALA A 115 2.01 -4.50 7.11
CA ALA A 115 3.20 -4.40 7.94
C ALA A 115 3.46 -5.70 8.72
N VAL A 116 4.72 -5.89 9.09
CA VAL A 116 5.15 -6.96 9.98
C VAL A 116 5.77 -6.34 11.22
N LEU A 117 5.26 -6.72 12.38
CA LEU A 117 5.65 -6.16 13.68
C LEU A 117 6.14 -7.24 14.64
N SER A 118 7.04 -6.83 15.51
CA SER A 118 7.33 -7.54 16.76
C SER A 118 6.47 -6.92 17.87
N VAL A 119 5.55 -7.69 18.42
CA VAL A 119 4.64 -7.28 19.50
C VAL A 119 4.75 -8.27 20.63
N PRO A 120 5.18 -7.84 21.83
CA PRO A 120 5.25 -8.72 23.00
C PRO A 120 3.89 -9.31 23.35
N GLU A 121 3.90 -10.53 23.90
CA GLU A 121 2.66 -11.17 24.35
C GLU A 121 1.96 -10.33 25.44
N GLY A 122 0.64 -10.26 25.34
CA GLY A 122 -0.19 -9.54 26.29
C GLY A 122 -0.16 -8.01 26.16
N GLN A 123 0.53 -7.48 25.14
CA GLN A 123 0.60 -6.05 24.86
C GLN A 123 -0.09 -5.69 23.55
N ALA A 124 -0.43 -4.40 23.41
CA ALA A 124 -0.98 -3.83 22.19
C ALA A 124 -2.15 -4.65 21.61
N ALA A 125 -3.15 -4.92 22.42
CA ALA A 125 -4.32 -5.73 22.05
C ALA A 125 -4.98 -5.28 20.74
N GLU A 126 -5.07 -3.98 20.51
CA GLU A 126 -5.65 -3.40 19.30
C GLU A 126 -4.85 -3.73 18.02
N LEU A 127 -3.53 -3.84 18.09
CA LEU A 127 -2.70 -4.32 16.98
C LEU A 127 -2.91 -5.81 16.76
N VAL A 128 -2.94 -6.59 17.84
CA VAL A 128 -3.12 -8.04 17.78
C VAL A 128 -4.50 -8.40 17.19
N GLU A 129 -5.54 -7.69 17.59
CA GLU A 129 -6.89 -7.89 17.04
C GLU A 129 -6.99 -7.54 15.55
N ALA A 130 -6.22 -6.56 15.09
CA ALA A 130 -6.21 -6.14 13.69
C ALA A 130 -5.41 -7.04 12.76
N GLY A 131 -4.61 -7.97 13.30
CA GLY A 131 -3.67 -8.77 12.52
C GLY A 131 -3.72 -10.25 12.81
N ASN A 132 -2.76 -10.95 12.23
CA ASN A 132 -2.59 -12.38 12.41
C ASN A 132 -1.19 -12.70 12.95
N ARG A 133 -1.10 -13.51 13.99
CA ARG A 133 0.17 -14.04 14.48
C ARG A 133 0.68 -15.10 13.51
N ARG A 134 1.92 -14.94 13.09
CA ARG A 134 2.64 -15.90 12.26
C ARG A 134 3.25 -17.01 13.12
N ASN A 135 3.68 -18.08 12.47
CA ASN A 135 4.35 -19.20 13.14
C ASN A 135 5.68 -18.83 13.79
N ASP A 136 6.33 -17.77 13.28
CA ASP A 136 7.57 -17.21 13.84
C ASP A 136 7.32 -16.25 15.02
N GLY A 137 6.08 -16.07 15.44
CA GLY A 137 5.66 -15.19 16.51
C GLY A 137 5.49 -13.72 16.14
N LEU A 138 5.79 -13.33 14.91
CA LEU A 138 5.56 -11.98 14.42
C LEU A 138 4.10 -11.72 14.12
N LEU A 139 3.69 -10.46 14.21
CA LEU A 139 2.34 -10.03 13.88
C LEU A 139 2.33 -9.47 12.45
N GLU A 140 1.44 -9.97 11.63
CA GLU A 140 1.20 -9.46 10.28
C GLU A 140 -0.10 -8.68 10.22
N LEU A 141 -0.02 -7.43 9.80
CA LEU A 141 -1.16 -6.57 9.54
C LEU A 141 -1.34 -6.42 8.02
N THR A 142 -2.56 -6.54 7.56
CA THR A 142 -2.91 -6.41 6.13
C THR A 142 -3.93 -5.32 5.94
N ASP A 143 -3.65 -4.40 4.99
CA ASP A 143 -4.55 -3.31 4.60
C ASP A 143 -5.07 -2.47 5.77
N VAL A 144 -4.22 -2.14 6.73
CA VAL A 144 -4.56 -1.23 7.83
C VAL A 144 -4.27 0.22 7.45
N GLN A 145 -4.96 1.16 8.07
CA GLN A 145 -4.74 2.59 7.88
C GLN A 145 -3.33 2.96 8.34
N ARG A 146 -2.55 3.57 7.43
CA ARG A 146 -1.16 3.94 7.68
C ARG A 146 -1.01 4.85 8.90
N ASP A 147 -1.81 5.91 8.97
CA ASP A 147 -1.75 6.87 10.08
C ASP A 147 -2.14 6.23 11.41
N TRP A 148 -3.12 5.34 11.41
CA TRP A 148 -3.49 4.58 12.59
C TRP A 148 -2.35 3.69 13.07
N LEU A 149 -1.69 2.98 12.15
CA LEU A 149 -0.55 2.12 12.48
C LEU A 149 0.60 2.91 13.09
N VAL A 150 0.98 4.03 12.45
CA VAL A 150 2.08 4.89 12.93
C VAL A 150 1.81 5.39 14.34
N ARG A 151 0.62 5.94 14.59
CA ARG A 151 0.26 6.48 15.91
C ARG A 151 0.12 5.40 16.97
N THR A 152 -0.49 4.28 16.62
CA THR A 152 -0.69 3.16 17.56
C THR A 152 0.63 2.53 17.94
N ALA A 153 1.48 2.21 16.97
CA ALA A 153 2.80 1.64 17.24
C ALA A 153 3.71 2.60 18.02
N ALA A 154 3.65 3.90 17.72
CA ALA A 154 4.40 4.90 18.47
C ALA A 154 4.00 4.96 19.95
N GLY A 155 2.71 4.77 20.24
CA GLY A 155 2.20 4.73 21.61
C GLY A 155 2.70 3.56 22.45
N TYR A 156 3.18 2.49 21.82
CA TYR A 156 3.75 1.31 22.47
C TYR A 156 5.29 1.23 22.34
N ALA A 157 5.93 2.27 21.82
CA ALA A 157 7.38 2.30 21.72
C ALA A 157 8.01 2.32 23.13
N PRO A 158 9.16 1.67 23.35
CA PRO A 158 9.95 0.88 22.38
C PRO A 158 9.57 -0.60 22.28
N ASP A 159 8.53 -1.06 22.96
CA ASP A 159 8.18 -2.48 23.07
C ASP A 159 7.63 -3.07 21.77
N VAL A 160 6.85 -2.29 21.02
CA VAL A 160 6.38 -2.66 19.68
C VAL A 160 7.33 -2.11 18.64
N ILE A 161 7.79 -2.98 17.75
CA ILE A 161 8.73 -2.64 16.69
C ILE A 161 8.12 -3.01 15.33
N VAL A 162 7.99 -2.03 14.45
CA VAL A 162 7.64 -2.30 13.06
C VAL A 162 8.90 -2.73 12.32
N LEU A 163 8.93 -3.98 11.89
CA LEU A 163 10.05 -4.56 11.15
C LEU A 163 9.99 -4.22 9.67
N GLU A 164 8.79 -4.22 9.12
CA GLU A 164 8.51 -3.90 7.72
C GLU A 164 7.17 -3.16 7.59
N PRO A 165 7.09 -2.21 6.67
CA PRO A 165 8.15 -1.63 5.86
C PRO A 165 9.00 -0.61 6.65
N GLU A 166 10.24 -0.39 6.21
CA GLU A 166 11.17 0.53 6.87
C GLU A 166 10.64 1.97 6.94
N GLU A 167 9.90 2.41 5.93
CA GLU A 167 9.30 3.75 5.88
C GLU A 167 8.39 4.05 7.08
N ILE A 168 7.66 3.05 7.57
CA ILE A 168 6.80 3.20 8.76
C ILE A 168 7.65 3.39 10.02
N ARG A 169 8.74 2.70 10.11
CA ARG A 169 9.70 2.85 11.21
C ARG A 169 10.30 4.25 11.27
N VAL A 170 10.64 4.80 10.10
CA VAL A 170 11.13 6.18 9.99
C VAL A 170 10.05 7.17 10.44
N ASP A 171 8.80 6.98 10.06
CA ASP A 171 7.70 7.86 10.45
C ASP A 171 7.39 7.79 11.95
N ILE A 172 7.46 6.60 12.55
CA ILE A 172 7.31 6.42 14.00
C ILE A 172 8.42 7.17 14.73
N LEU A 173 9.68 7.04 14.29
CA LEU A 173 10.80 7.75 14.88
C LEU A 173 10.66 9.26 14.75
N SER A 174 10.17 9.75 13.63
CA SER A 174 9.90 11.18 13.42
C SER A 174 8.81 11.69 14.36
N LEU A 175 7.74 10.93 14.56
CA LEU A 175 6.66 11.26 15.48
C LEU A 175 7.15 11.33 16.93
N LEU A 176 7.98 10.37 17.36
CA LEU A 176 8.56 10.34 18.70
C LEU A 176 9.53 11.50 18.96
N ARG A 177 10.31 11.91 17.97
CA ARG A 177 11.21 13.08 18.05
C ARG A 177 10.44 14.39 18.08
N GLY A 178 9.35 14.53 17.33
CA GLY A 178 8.48 15.69 17.33
C GLY A 178 7.79 15.94 18.68
N GLY A 179 7.45 14.86 19.41
CA GLY A 179 6.88 14.94 20.76
C GLY A 179 7.85 15.36 21.85
N SER A 180 9.16 15.32 21.57
CA SER A 180 10.22 15.72 22.54
C SER A 180 10.55 17.20 22.52
N THR A 181 9.91 18.01 21.66
CA THR A 181 10.27 19.43 21.46
C THR A 181 9.34 20.40 22.20
N GLU A 182 8.33 19.92 22.93
CA GLU A 182 7.36 20.77 23.66
C GLU A 182 7.57 20.86 25.19
N GLU A 183 8.71 20.43 25.71
CA GLU A 183 9.08 20.80 27.08
C GLU A 183 10.16 21.89 27.06
N GLY A 184 9.73 23.12 26.72
CA GLY A 184 10.48 24.31 27.05
C GLY A 184 10.24 24.71 28.50
N PRO A 185 11.27 25.19 29.23
CA PRO A 185 11.12 25.54 30.63
C PRO A 185 10.21 26.76 30.76
N HIS A 186 9.18 26.63 31.55
CA HIS A 186 8.51 27.80 32.15
C HIS A 186 9.36 28.27 33.33
N ASP A 187 9.99 29.41 33.15
CA ASP A 187 10.35 30.31 34.24
C ASP A 187 9.12 31.08 34.72
#